data_98f72f435dc31e87254e26bf5997c765
#
_entry.id   98f72f435dc31e87254e26bf5997c765
#
_cell.length_a   1.000
_cell.length_b   1.000
_cell.length_c   1.000
_cell.angle_alpha   90.00
_cell.angle_beta   90.00
_cell.angle_gamma   90.00
#
_symmetry.space_group_name_H-M   'P 1'
#
loop_
_entity.id
_entity.type
_entity.pdbx_description
1 polymer ?
#
loop_
_entity_poly.entity_id
_entity_poly.type
_entity_poly.pdbx_seq_one_letter_code
_entity_poly.pdbx_strand_id
1 'polypeptide(L)'
;MFSDLEGARNEYQMSGIPDGLGAYKSDKGMLKVLMNHELDGTPPDSPEGVGARVSWLSLDPETLSVKSASYPITGREGFVRFCSATLSYIDGKPLYFTGEESTDEGSLTNDTTDGLGRGGSSIVLNTKSGEHSETRHFGLLPHENIVPVKGLARATVLTTEDGDPNVNESQLYSYIAPTFGDAPGGADKVRSSA
;
A
#
# COMPACT_ATOMS: atom_id res chain seq x y z
N MET A 1 9.47 -4.64 -22.28
CA MET A 1 8.68 -3.66 -23.08
C MET A 1 7.24 -4.10 -22.95
N PHE A 2 6.48 -3.46 -22.05
CA PHE A 2 5.07 -3.81 -21.75
C PHE A 2 4.13 -2.91 -22.55
N SER A 3 4.32 -2.87 -23.87
CA SER A 3 3.55 -2.00 -24.75
C SER A 3 2.21 -2.59 -25.23
N ASP A 4 1.88 -3.84 -24.86
CA ASP A 4 0.77 -4.55 -25.48
C ASP A 4 -0.36 -4.88 -24.48
N LEU A 5 -0.92 -3.82 -23.85
CA LEU A 5 -2.19 -3.92 -23.12
C LEU A 5 -3.41 -3.91 -24.08
N GLU A 6 -3.22 -4.17 -25.37
CA GLU A 6 -4.31 -4.17 -26.37
C GLU A 6 -5.41 -5.22 -26.13
N GLY A 7 -5.26 -6.09 -25.13
CA GLY A 7 -6.28 -7.06 -24.76
C GLY A 7 -7.07 -6.77 -23.49
N ALA A 8 -6.60 -5.86 -22.64
CA ALA A 8 -7.30 -5.49 -21.42
C ALA A 8 -8.33 -4.38 -21.74
N ARG A 9 -9.59 -4.76 -21.89
CA ARG A 9 -10.72 -3.82 -22.09
C ARG A 9 -11.03 -2.99 -20.84
N ASN A 10 -10.04 -2.63 -20.06
CA ASN A 10 -10.17 -1.80 -18.88
C ASN A 10 -9.44 -0.49 -19.18
N GLU A 11 -9.99 0.61 -18.77
CA GLU A 11 -9.41 1.95 -18.84
C GLU A 11 -8.12 2.12 -18.00
N TYR A 12 -7.46 0.99 -17.63
CA TYR A 12 -6.25 1.01 -16.84
C TYR A 12 -5.07 1.51 -17.66
N GLN A 13 -4.49 2.58 -17.20
CA GLN A 13 -3.21 3.10 -17.65
C GLN A 13 -2.21 3.03 -16.48
N MET A 14 -1.08 2.39 -16.70
CA MET A 14 -0.03 2.30 -15.69
C MET A 14 0.51 3.69 -15.36
N SER A 15 0.45 4.05 -14.09
CA SER A 15 1.03 5.30 -13.59
C SER A 15 2.56 5.25 -13.55
N GLY A 16 3.19 6.41 -13.42
CA GLY A 16 4.63 6.53 -13.26
C GLY A 16 5.15 6.04 -11.91
N ILE A 17 6.46 6.10 -11.75
CA ILE A 17 7.23 5.81 -10.54
C ILE A 17 6.79 4.50 -9.87
N PRO A 18 6.89 3.34 -10.58
CA PRO A 18 6.61 2.05 -9.95
C PRO A 18 7.69 1.74 -8.92
N ASP A 19 7.27 1.27 -7.74
CA ASP A 19 8.14 0.96 -6.64
C ASP A 19 7.72 -0.36 -5.95
N GLY A 20 7.50 -0.38 -4.66
CA GLY A 20 7.25 -1.56 -3.85
C GLY A 20 6.37 -2.61 -4.50
N LEU A 21 6.84 -3.86 -4.53
CA LEU A 21 6.19 -4.96 -5.22
C LEU A 21 5.80 -6.09 -4.27
N GLY A 22 4.64 -6.69 -4.53
CA GLY A 22 4.26 -7.97 -3.95
C GLY A 22 3.65 -8.88 -5.02
N ALA A 23 4.01 -10.16 -5.01
CA ALA A 23 3.48 -11.11 -5.97
C ALA A 23 3.11 -12.44 -5.31
N TYR A 24 2.00 -13.05 -5.76
CA TYR A 24 1.58 -14.37 -5.28
C TYR A 24 0.77 -15.11 -6.34
N LYS A 25 0.76 -16.44 -6.24
CA LYS A 25 -0.12 -17.28 -7.06
C LYS A 25 -1.49 -17.37 -6.40
N SER A 26 -2.54 -16.96 -7.10
CA SER A 26 -3.91 -17.03 -6.61
C SER A 26 -4.47 -18.47 -6.63
N ASP A 27 -5.57 -18.70 -5.90
CA ASP A 27 -6.27 -19.98 -5.88
C ASP A 27 -6.77 -20.42 -7.29
N LYS A 28 -6.95 -19.45 -8.19
CA LYS A 28 -7.31 -19.68 -9.61
C LYS A 28 -6.10 -19.91 -10.53
N GLY A 29 -4.90 -20.02 -9.96
CA GLY A 29 -3.67 -20.28 -10.69
C GLY A 29 -3.02 -19.06 -11.36
N MET A 30 -3.66 -17.90 -11.33
CA MET A 30 -3.10 -16.67 -11.91
C MET A 30 -1.97 -16.10 -11.03
N LEU A 31 -0.97 -15.49 -11.65
CA LEU A 31 0.00 -14.67 -10.94
C LEU A 31 -0.61 -13.30 -10.66
N LYS A 32 -0.71 -12.95 -9.38
CA LYS A 32 -1.15 -11.63 -8.94
C LYS A 32 0.06 -10.80 -8.57
N VAL A 33 0.09 -9.58 -9.05
CA VAL A 33 1.15 -8.59 -8.75
C VAL A 33 0.49 -7.32 -8.24
N LEU A 34 0.92 -6.87 -7.09
CA LEU A 34 0.60 -5.55 -6.56
C LEU A 34 1.85 -4.69 -6.65
N MET A 35 1.67 -3.43 -6.97
CA MET A 35 2.77 -2.52 -7.22
C MET A 35 2.39 -1.11 -6.77
N ASN A 36 3.21 -0.54 -5.94
CA ASN A 36 3.12 0.85 -5.53
C ASN A 36 3.45 1.79 -6.69
N HIS A 37 2.88 2.99 -6.63
CA HIS A 37 3.29 4.14 -7.41
C HIS A 37 3.61 5.28 -6.45
N GLU A 38 4.88 5.63 -6.37
CA GLU A 38 5.44 6.64 -5.48
C GLU A 38 5.17 8.04 -6.02
N LEU A 39 3.91 8.46 -5.98
CA LEU A 39 3.47 9.75 -6.48
C LEU A 39 3.19 10.71 -5.32
N ASP A 40 3.62 11.95 -5.48
CA ASP A 40 3.55 13.02 -4.46
C ASP A 40 2.54 14.13 -4.80
N GLY A 41 1.63 13.87 -5.71
CA GLY A 41 0.64 14.86 -6.14
C GLY A 41 0.66 15.15 -7.62
N THR A 42 1.42 14.38 -8.39
CA THR A 42 1.49 14.49 -9.85
C THR A 42 1.14 13.16 -10.52
N PRO A 43 0.54 13.15 -11.70
CA PRO A 43 0.03 14.31 -12.46
C PRO A 43 -1.32 14.80 -11.93
N PRO A 44 -1.58 16.13 -11.93
CA PRO A 44 -2.81 16.71 -11.38
C PRO A 44 -4.08 16.32 -12.16
N ASP A 45 -3.96 15.89 -13.41
CA ASP A 45 -5.06 15.57 -14.31
C ASP A 45 -5.30 14.05 -14.48
N SER A 46 -4.76 13.23 -13.57
CA SER A 46 -4.99 11.79 -13.63
C SER A 46 -6.46 11.47 -13.33
N PRO A 47 -7.14 10.66 -14.16
CA PRO A 47 -8.52 10.22 -13.89
C PRO A 47 -8.63 9.43 -12.58
N GLU A 48 -7.53 8.83 -12.11
CA GLU A 48 -7.43 8.09 -10.85
C GLU A 48 -7.13 9.02 -9.65
N GLY A 49 -7.14 10.34 -9.84
CA GLY A 49 -6.82 11.32 -8.81
C GLY A 49 -5.34 11.64 -8.73
N VAL A 50 -4.99 12.40 -7.71
CA VAL A 50 -3.64 12.92 -7.45
C VAL A 50 -3.07 12.16 -6.25
N GLY A 51 -1.82 11.71 -6.33
CA GLY A 51 -1.13 11.04 -5.23
C GLY A 51 -0.84 9.55 -5.45
N ALA A 52 -0.32 8.95 -4.41
CA ALA A 52 0.10 7.56 -4.41
C ALA A 52 -1.06 6.60 -4.67
N ARG A 53 -0.76 5.48 -5.28
CA ARG A 53 -1.73 4.45 -5.61
C ARG A 53 -1.09 3.07 -5.65
N VAL A 54 -1.92 2.04 -5.68
CA VAL A 54 -1.47 0.65 -5.82
C VAL A 54 -2.12 0.04 -7.05
N SER A 55 -1.32 -0.49 -7.97
CA SER A 55 -1.78 -1.32 -9.08
C SER A 55 -1.99 -2.76 -8.64
N TRP A 56 -3.00 -3.40 -9.21
CA TRP A 56 -3.26 -4.82 -9.04
C TRP A 56 -3.39 -5.49 -10.41
N LEU A 57 -2.38 -6.25 -10.79
CA LEU A 57 -2.32 -6.94 -12.07
C LEU A 57 -2.59 -8.44 -11.90
N SER A 58 -3.27 -9.02 -12.87
CA SER A 58 -3.44 -10.46 -12.99
C SER A 58 -2.74 -10.91 -14.27
N LEU A 59 -1.72 -11.75 -14.12
CA LEU A 59 -0.93 -12.24 -15.23
C LEU A 59 -1.15 -13.74 -15.43
N ASP A 60 -1.07 -14.14 -16.67
CA ASP A 60 -0.94 -15.53 -17.05
C ASP A 60 0.41 -16.08 -16.53
N PRO A 61 0.43 -17.18 -15.76
CA PRO A 61 1.67 -17.63 -15.11
C PRO A 61 2.71 -18.22 -16.08
N GLU A 62 2.30 -18.61 -17.28
CA GLU A 62 3.21 -19.21 -18.28
C GLU A 62 3.78 -18.17 -19.24
N THR A 63 2.91 -17.25 -19.67
CA THR A 63 3.29 -16.26 -20.69
C THR A 63 3.63 -14.90 -20.10
N LEU A 64 3.29 -14.64 -18.82
CA LEU A 64 3.36 -13.37 -18.11
C LEU A 64 2.54 -12.25 -18.78
N SER A 65 1.64 -12.61 -19.69
CA SER A 65 0.74 -11.63 -20.31
C SER A 65 -0.28 -11.12 -19.30
N VAL A 66 -0.50 -9.81 -19.28
CA VAL A 66 -1.50 -9.17 -18.43
C VAL A 66 -2.90 -9.53 -18.92
N LYS A 67 -3.72 -10.12 -18.05
CA LYS A 67 -5.11 -10.48 -18.32
C LYS A 67 -6.09 -9.43 -17.79
N SER A 68 -5.74 -8.78 -16.69
CA SER A 68 -6.49 -7.65 -16.15
C SER A 68 -5.58 -6.78 -15.29
N ALA A 69 -5.95 -5.51 -15.17
CA ALA A 69 -5.28 -4.56 -14.29
C ALA A 69 -6.32 -3.58 -13.71
N SER A 70 -6.08 -3.11 -12.50
CA SER A 70 -6.92 -2.14 -11.79
C SER A 70 -6.14 -1.44 -10.69
N TYR A 71 -6.75 -0.45 -10.07
CA TYR A 71 -6.23 0.23 -8.88
C TYR A 71 -7.13 -0.05 -7.69
N PRO A 72 -6.76 -0.95 -6.77
CA PRO A 72 -7.46 -1.13 -5.50
C PRO A 72 -7.30 0.07 -4.55
N ILE A 73 -6.23 0.85 -4.72
CA ILE A 73 -6.01 2.14 -4.06
C ILE A 73 -5.69 3.15 -5.17
N THR A 74 -6.46 4.22 -5.23
CA THR A 74 -6.35 5.29 -6.24
C THR A 74 -5.77 6.56 -5.61
N GLY A 75 -5.34 7.49 -6.43
CA GLY A 75 -4.92 8.81 -5.93
C GLY A 75 -6.03 9.64 -5.29
N ARG A 76 -7.31 9.20 -5.40
CA ARG A 76 -8.46 9.87 -4.80
C ARG A 76 -8.55 9.67 -3.29
N GLU A 77 -7.90 8.64 -2.75
CA GLU A 77 -7.79 8.42 -1.31
C GLU A 77 -6.85 9.44 -0.63
N GLY A 78 -6.02 10.12 -1.42
CA GLY A 78 -5.18 11.22 -0.96
C GLY A 78 -3.90 10.79 -0.25
N PHE A 79 -3.46 9.55 -0.42
CA PHE A 79 -2.16 9.10 0.08
C PHE A 79 -1.02 9.70 -0.72
N VAL A 80 0.14 9.86 -0.07
CA VAL A 80 1.34 10.45 -0.65
C VAL A 80 2.51 9.48 -0.56
N ARG A 81 3.24 9.28 -1.69
CA ARG A 81 4.50 8.58 -1.75
C ARG A 81 4.48 7.19 -1.11
N PHE A 82 3.85 6.22 -1.80
CA PHE A 82 4.02 4.81 -1.46
C PHE A 82 5.33 4.30 -2.06
N CYS A 83 6.39 4.23 -1.26
CA CYS A 83 7.67 3.70 -1.66
C CYS A 83 7.65 2.16 -1.55
N SER A 84 8.13 1.58 -0.50
CA SER A 84 8.28 0.15 -0.39
C SER A 84 6.97 -0.59 -0.06
N ALA A 85 6.98 -1.91 -0.25
CA ALA A 85 5.87 -2.77 0.12
C ALA A 85 6.32 -4.18 0.50
N THR A 86 5.53 -4.84 1.34
CA THR A 86 5.72 -6.23 1.73
C THR A 86 4.46 -7.05 1.53
N LEU A 87 4.53 -8.12 0.74
CA LEU A 87 3.50 -9.15 0.71
C LEU A 87 3.78 -10.21 1.78
N SER A 88 2.83 -10.41 2.67
CA SER A 88 2.94 -11.43 3.71
C SER A 88 1.67 -12.26 3.84
N TYR A 89 1.81 -13.53 4.21
CA TYR A 89 0.67 -14.39 4.52
C TYR A 89 0.39 -14.34 6.02
N ILE A 90 -0.75 -13.81 6.39
CA ILE A 90 -1.26 -13.78 7.77
C ILE A 90 -2.48 -14.70 7.83
N ASP A 91 -2.43 -15.71 8.68
CA ASP A 91 -3.48 -16.74 8.80
C ASP A 91 -3.93 -17.33 7.44
N GLY A 92 -2.94 -17.59 6.58
CA GLY A 92 -3.16 -18.13 5.24
C GLY A 92 -3.73 -17.14 4.21
N LYS A 93 -3.92 -15.88 4.59
CA LYS A 93 -4.40 -14.82 3.70
C LYS A 93 -3.22 -13.97 3.22
N PRO A 94 -3.05 -13.79 1.90
CA PRO A 94 -2.04 -12.84 1.40
C PRO A 94 -2.51 -11.41 1.66
N LEU A 95 -1.73 -10.68 2.43
CA LEU A 95 -1.92 -9.27 2.74
C LEU A 95 -0.73 -8.47 2.20
N TYR A 96 -1.02 -7.29 1.68
CA TYR A 96 -0.02 -6.37 1.16
C TYR A 96 0.07 -5.18 2.10
N PHE A 97 1.28 -4.90 2.56
CA PHE A 97 1.60 -3.85 3.51
C PHE A 97 2.39 -2.78 2.80
N THR A 98 1.98 -1.54 2.95
CA THR A 98 2.69 -0.36 2.48
C THR A 98 2.44 0.80 3.42
N GLY A 99 3.13 1.90 3.25
CA GLY A 99 2.94 3.11 4.03
C GLY A 99 3.31 4.35 3.25
N GLU A 100 2.87 5.49 3.75
CA GLU A 100 3.29 6.78 3.21
C GLU A 100 4.71 7.08 3.68
N GLU A 101 5.57 7.42 2.74
CA GLU A 101 6.92 7.93 2.98
C GLU A 101 6.89 9.45 3.11
N SER A 102 5.89 9.97 3.79
CA SER A 102 5.74 11.40 4.00
C SER A 102 4.96 11.65 5.28
N THR A 103 5.40 12.64 6.04
CA THR A 103 4.67 13.19 7.20
C THR A 103 4.11 14.58 6.91
N ASP A 104 4.20 15.03 5.65
CA ASP A 104 3.78 16.38 5.30
C ASP A 104 2.30 16.61 5.62
N GLU A 105 2.03 17.68 6.36
CA GLU A 105 0.68 18.18 6.64
C GLU A 105 -0.09 18.56 5.36
N GLY A 106 0.62 18.60 4.24
CA GLY A 106 0.12 18.83 2.90
C GLY A 106 -0.43 17.59 2.19
N SER A 107 -0.71 16.48 2.91
CA SER A 107 -1.49 15.38 2.36
C SER A 107 -2.71 15.94 1.62
N LEU A 108 -2.91 15.48 0.39
CA LEU A 108 -3.90 15.98 -0.57
C LEU A 108 -5.36 15.99 -0.06
N THR A 109 -5.61 15.33 1.03
CA THR A 109 -6.87 15.39 1.77
C THR A 109 -6.75 16.40 2.91
N ASN A 110 -6.81 17.67 2.66
CA ASN A 110 -6.77 18.78 3.63
C ASN A 110 -7.84 18.72 4.77
N ASP A 111 -8.24 17.52 5.16
CA ASP A 111 -9.17 17.33 6.28
C ASP A 111 -8.39 17.29 7.58
N THR A 112 -8.02 18.47 8.05
CA THR A 112 -7.41 18.71 9.36
C THR A 112 -8.45 18.86 10.48
N THR A 113 -9.70 18.46 10.22
CA THR A 113 -10.80 18.69 11.18
C THR A 113 -10.65 17.88 12.46
N ASP A 114 -9.82 16.86 12.47
CA ASP A 114 -9.49 16.06 13.64
C ASP A 114 -8.21 16.51 14.38
N GLY A 115 -7.51 17.54 13.85
CA GLY A 115 -6.26 18.05 14.42
C GLY A 115 -5.08 17.08 14.32
N LEU A 116 -5.24 15.98 13.58
CA LEU A 116 -4.20 14.98 13.36
C LEU A 116 -3.60 15.22 11.98
N GLY A 117 -2.32 15.51 11.92
CA GLY A 117 -1.57 15.58 10.65
C GLY A 117 -1.82 14.31 9.84
N ARG A 118 -2.01 14.47 8.54
CA ARG A 118 -2.23 13.34 7.63
C ARG A 118 -0.96 13.12 6.84
N GLY A 119 -0.33 12.08 7.09
CA GLY A 119 0.89 11.60 6.46
C GLY A 119 1.49 10.55 7.36
N GLY A 120 2.30 9.69 6.79
CA GLY A 120 2.93 8.59 7.50
C GLY A 120 1.96 7.50 7.96
N SER A 121 0.82 7.35 7.28
CA SER A 121 -0.12 6.26 7.55
C SER A 121 0.38 4.95 6.97
N SER A 122 0.13 3.87 7.70
CA SER A 122 0.35 2.50 7.23
C SER A 122 -0.92 1.94 6.62
N ILE A 123 -0.80 1.21 5.52
CA ILE A 123 -1.91 0.62 4.80
C ILE A 123 -1.75 -0.89 4.73
N VAL A 124 -2.83 -1.60 5.02
CA VAL A 124 -2.94 -3.05 4.86
C VAL A 124 -4.02 -3.35 3.83
N LEU A 125 -3.62 -3.93 2.71
CA LEU A 125 -4.52 -4.28 1.62
C LEU A 125 -4.77 -5.80 1.61
N ASN A 126 -6.04 -6.19 1.67
CA ASN A 126 -6.47 -7.57 1.46
C ASN A 126 -6.43 -7.89 -0.05
N THR A 127 -5.48 -8.72 -0.45
CA THR A 127 -5.25 -9.01 -1.87
C THR A 127 -6.32 -9.92 -2.50
N LYS A 128 -7.29 -10.44 -1.74
CA LYS A 128 -8.41 -11.20 -2.28
C LYS A 128 -9.65 -10.34 -2.55
N SER A 129 -9.96 -9.41 -1.64
CA SER A 129 -11.14 -8.53 -1.77
C SER A 129 -10.83 -7.19 -2.43
N GLY A 130 -9.59 -6.73 -2.37
CA GLY A 130 -9.21 -5.36 -2.78
C GLY A 130 -9.52 -4.30 -1.72
N GLU A 131 -10.10 -4.72 -0.58
CA GLU A 131 -10.34 -3.81 0.54
C GLU A 131 -9.03 -3.48 1.24
N HIS A 132 -8.89 -2.25 1.66
CA HIS A 132 -7.74 -1.81 2.43
C HIS A 132 -8.16 -1.11 3.72
N SER A 133 -7.27 -1.13 4.69
CA SER A 133 -7.39 -0.44 5.96
C SER A 133 -6.19 0.46 6.14
N GLU A 134 -6.45 1.72 6.44
CA GLU A 134 -5.44 2.63 6.97
C GLU A 134 -5.29 2.37 8.46
N THR A 135 -4.07 2.28 8.95
CA THR A 135 -3.79 2.12 10.37
C THR A 135 -2.68 3.05 10.82
N ARG A 136 -2.81 3.59 12.03
CA ARG A 136 -1.80 4.41 12.69
C ARG A 136 -1.06 3.64 13.80
N HIS A 137 -1.39 2.36 13.95
CA HIS A 137 -0.83 1.53 15.01
C HIS A 137 0.65 1.24 14.82
N PHE A 138 1.15 1.31 13.59
CA PHE A 138 2.60 1.12 13.32
C PHE A 138 3.40 2.42 13.48
N GLY A 139 2.75 3.51 13.91
CA GLY A 139 3.28 4.84 14.03
C GLY A 139 2.84 5.75 12.87
N LEU A 140 2.92 7.06 13.10
CA LEU A 140 2.83 8.08 12.05
C LEU A 140 4.25 8.55 11.78
N LEU A 141 4.85 8.05 10.73
CA LEU A 141 6.24 8.32 10.34
C LEU A 141 6.37 8.12 8.82
N PRO A 142 7.37 8.70 8.19
CA PRO A 142 7.65 8.39 6.80
C PRO A 142 8.12 6.93 6.70
N HIS A 143 7.22 6.04 6.29
CA HIS A 143 7.47 4.61 6.26
C HIS A 143 8.35 4.22 5.07
N GLU A 144 9.59 3.77 5.36
CA GLU A 144 10.41 3.12 4.35
C GLU A 144 10.00 1.64 4.16
N ASN A 145 9.89 0.88 5.23
CA ASN A 145 9.45 -0.52 5.16
C ASN A 145 8.45 -0.86 6.26
N ILE A 146 7.48 -1.74 5.94
CA ILE A 146 6.54 -2.31 6.90
C ILE A 146 6.55 -3.83 6.73
N VAL A 147 7.11 -4.55 7.70
CA VAL A 147 7.39 -5.98 7.60
C VAL A 147 6.73 -6.76 8.74
N PRO A 148 5.66 -7.53 8.48
CA PRO A 148 5.11 -8.47 9.45
C PRO A 148 6.09 -9.63 9.73
N VAL A 149 6.38 -9.85 10.99
CA VAL A 149 7.28 -10.94 11.43
C VAL A 149 6.46 -12.19 11.70
N LYS A 150 6.80 -13.28 11.02
CA LYS A 150 6.12 -14.58 11.17
C LYS A 150 6.77 -15.45 12.24
N GLY A 151 5.99 -16.40 12.76
CA GLY A 151 6.47 -17.42 13.66
C GLY A 151 6.65 -16.98 15.11
N LEU A 152 6.23 -15.77 15.45
CA LEU A 152 6.19 -15.28 16.82
C LEU A 152 4.82 -15.59 17.45
N ALA A 153 4.80 -15.73 18.79
CA ALA A 153 3.57 -15.98 19.55
C ALA A 153 2.62 -14.78 19.58
N ARG A 154 3.11 -13.61 19.23
CA ARG A 154 2.37 -12.34 19.16
C ARG A 154 2.51 -11.75 17.76
N ALA A 155 1.46 -11.08 17.31
CA ALA A 155 1.51 -10.29 16.09
C ALA A 155 2.60 -9.21 16.23
N THR A 156 3.57 -9.25 15.36
CA THR A 156 4.71 -8.31 15.39
C THR A 156 4.89 -7.72 14.00
N VAL A 157 4.97 -6.40 13.94
CA VAL A 157 5.32 -5.67 12.72
C VAL A 157 6.54 -4.81 13.01
N LEU A 158 7.51 -4.85 12.13
CA LEU A 158 8.64 -3.94 12.14
C LEU A 158 8.43 -2.89 11.06
N THR A 159 8.76 -1.65 11.36
CA THR A 159 8.76 -0.56 10.37
C THR A 159 10.01 0.29 10.53
N THR A 160 10.56 0.71 9.41
CA THR A 160 11.68 1.64 9.34
C THR A 160 11.19 3.00 8.91
N GLU A 161 11.83 4.01 9.42
CA GLU A 161 11.61 5.40 9.09
C GLU A 161 12.60 5.86 8.01
N ASP A 162 12.09 6.54 6.98
CA ASP A 162 12.90 7.33 6.07
C ASP A 162 13.16 8.71 6.72
N GLY A 163 14.25 8.80 7.46
CA GLY A 163 14.64 9.99 8.18
C GLY A 163 15.33 11.03 7.31
N ASP A 164 15.45 12.26 7.83
CA ASP A 164 16.20 13.32 7.16
C ASP A 164 17.69 12.96 7.10
N PRO A 165 18.28 12.79 5.91
CA PRO A 165 19.69 12.46 5.76
C PRO A 165 20.64 13.54 6.29
N ASN A 166 20.13 14.76 6.49
CA ASN A 166 20.96 15.86 7.02
C ASN A 166 21.14 15.79 8.54
N VAL A 167 20.23 15.13 9.26
CA VAL A 167 20.32 14.96 10.71
C VAL A 167 20.75 13.56 11.11
N ASN A 168 20.85 12.65 10.14
CA ASN A 168 21.33 11.27 10.36
C ASN A 168 20.49 10.51 11.39
N GLU A 169 19.19 10.79 11.44
CA GLU A 169 18.23 10.21 12.37
C GLU A 169 17.22 9.39 11.58
N SER A 170 17.27 8.08 11.75
CA SER A 170 16.28 7.12 11.31
C SER A 170 16.16 6.02 12.34
N GLN A 171 14.96 5.50 12.53
CA GLN A 171 14.70 4.52 13.56
C GLN A 171 14.03 3.26 13.01
N LEU A 172 14.24 2.17 13.73
CA LEU A 172 13.48 0.93 13.57
C LEU A 172 12.46 0.84 14.70
N TYR A 173 11.20 0.76 14.35
CA TYR A 173 10.09 0.61 15.28
C TYR A 173 9.54 -0.81 15.27
N SER A 174 8.92 -1.21 16.37
CA SER A 174 8.20 -2.47 16.48
C SER A 174 6.81 -2.24 17.05
N TYR A 175 5.81 -2.78 16.38
CA TYR A 175 4.45 -2.91 16.90
C TYR A 175 4.22 -4.36 17.34
N ILE A 176 3.68 -4.56 18.55
CA ILE A 176 3.41 -5.88 19.10
C ILE A 176 1.99 -5.92 19.67
N ALA A 177 1.16 -6.81 19.16
CA ALA A 177 -0.20 -7.04 19.64
C ALA A 177 -0.48 -8.53 19.90
N PRO A 178 -1.55 -8.89 20.63
CA PRO A 178 -1.93 -10.30 20.82
C PRO A 178 -2.15 -11.03 19.51
N THR A 179 -2.91 -10.43 18.59
CA THR A 179 -3.15 -10.95 17.23
C THR A 179 -3.14 -9.80 16.22
N PHE A 180 -3.11 -10.10 14.92
CA PHE A 180 -3.23 -9.09 13.88
C PHE A 180 -4.64 -8.48 13.80
N GLY A 181 -5.66 -9.12 14.41
CA GLY A 181 -7.04 -8.61 14.47
C GLY A 181 -7.38 -7.81 15.73
N ASP A 182 -6.52 -7.84 16.75
CA ASP A 182 -6.77 -7.22 18.07
C ASP A 182 -6.06 -5.86 18.22
N ALA A 183 -6.00 -5.07 17.18
CA ALA A 183 -5.49 -3.71 17.30
C ALA A 183 -6.34 -2.92 18.31
N PRO A 184 -5.73 -2.35 19.38
CA PRO A 184 -6.50 -1.58 20.35
C PRO A 184 -7.05 -0.33 19.68
N GLY A 185 -8.38 -0.23 19.63
CA GLY A 185 -9.08 0.94 19.10
C GLY A 185 -10.21 0.66 18.15
N GLY A 186 -10.53 -0.58 17.88
CA GLY A 186 -11.75 -1.02 17.19
C GLY A 186 -12.00 -0.33 15.85
N ALA A 187 -12.25 -1.09 14.85
CA ALA A 187 -12.75 -0.68 13.53
C ALA A 187 -11.93 0.43 12.86
N ASP A 188 -10.76 0.09 12.41
CA ASP A 188 -10.13 0.81 11.32
C ASP A 188 -11.16 0.90 10.19
N LYS A 189 -11.40 2.11 9.70
CA LYS A 189 -12.40 2.33 8.65
C LYS A 189 -11.98 1.55 7.41
N VAL A 190 -12.64 0.44 7.15
CA VAL A 190 -12.53 -0.26 5.88
C VAL A 190 -13.09 0.68 4.82
N ARG A 191 -12.25 1.17 3.95
CA ARG A 191 -12.68 1.92 2.78
C ARG A 191 -12.85 0.92 1.64
N SER A 192 -14.07 0.77 1.16
CA SER A 192 -14.33 0.07 -0.10
C SER A 192 -14.23 1.07 -1.25
N SER A 193 -13.42 0.76 -2.23
CA SER A 193 -13.47 1.45 -3.52
C SER A 193 -14.81 1.13 -4.19
N ALA A 194 -15.63 2.14 -4.39
CA ALA A 194 -16.86 2.06 -5.20
C ALA A 194 -16.53 2.34 -6.67
#